data_c44849d6f6180a9d439fdc2b81dbe251
#
_entry.id   c44849d6f6180a9d439fdc2b81dbe251
#
_cell.length_a   1.000
_cell.length_b   1.000
_cell.length_c   1.000
_cell.angle_alpha   90.00
_cell.angle_beta   90.00
_cell.angle_gamma   90.00
#
_symmetry.space_group_name_H-M   'P 1'
#
loop_
_entity.id
_entity.type
_entity.pdbx_description
1 polymer ?
#
loop_
_entity_poly.entity_id
_entity_poly.type
_entity_poly.pdbx_seq_one_letter_code
_entity_poly.pdbx_strand_id
1 'polypeptide(L)'
;MKTLHVIPGLRERARLPLFLPGLLEALRSADAAVDLMVVDDGSGAEEQAWLASYLRELQASWPNLLPPLLNPANSGKGGAVYDGWNQATPEHAHVGFVDADGAIPPEETVRLCLLAERTPTRAIYAVRTGTDDTIVQRHPTRALAGRFFRCLVQLLFRFPVVETQCGCKILPLSAWKACAPALTERRFCFDVDLTWHLLHSGATIRAVPVHWSEIAGGQLRASSVLAMVFSLIRLRRRLGPWQRKGTSD
;
A
#
# COMPACT_ATOMS: atom_id res chain seq x y z
N MET A 1 8.60 11.04 -15.08
CA MET A 1 7.16 10.66 -14.92
C MET A 1 6.85 10.65 -13.44
N LYS A 2 5.79 11.34 -13.00
CA LYS A 2 5.45 11.43 -11.56
C LYS A 2 4.75 10.18 -11.03
N THR A 3 4.93 9.90 -9.75
CA THR A 3 4.15 8.92 -8.98
C THR A 3 3.25 9.65 -7.98
N LEU A 4 1.95 9.37 -7.98
CA LEU A 4 1.09 9.74 -6.85
C LEU A 4 1.24 8.68 -5.76
N HIS A 5 1.88 9.03 -4.64
CA HIS A 5 2.09 8.12 -3.53
C HIS A 5 1.19 8.47 -2.35
N VAL A 6 0.40 7.50 -1.89
CA VAL A 6 -0.63 7.70 -0.87
C VAL A 6 -0.16 7.14 0.47
N ILE A 7 -0.44 7.85 1.56
CA ILE A 7 -0.29 7.36 2.93
C ILE A 7 -1.70 7.25 3.52
N PRO A 8 -2.29 6.03 3.55
CA PRO A 8 -3.59 5.84 4.19
C PRO A 8 -3.44 5.87 5.71
N GLY A 9 -4.30 6.59 6.39
CA GLY A 9 -4.25 6.75 7.84
C GLY A 9 -5.63 6.74 8.50
N LEU A 10 -5.67 6.21 9.71
CA LEU A 10 -6.81 6.29 10.61
C LEU A 10 -6.30 6.57 12.02
N ARG A 11 -6.52 7.81 12.51
CA ARG A 11 -6.04 8.27 13.83
C ARG A 11 -4.52 8.16 13.96
N GLU A 12 -3.80 8.75 13.00
CA GLU A 12 -2.34 8.65 12.86
C GLU A 12 -1.58 9.80 13.54
N ARG A 13 -2.24 10.60 14.38
CA ARG A 13 -1.67 11.78 15.06
C ARG A 13 -0.35 11.50 15.79
N ALA A 14 -0.21 10.30 16.38
CA ALA A 14 0.98 9.93 17.11
C ALA A 14 2.11 9.36 16.22
N ARG A 15 1.80 8.79 15.05
CA ARG A 15 2.77 8.06 14.23
C ARG A 15 3.20 8.84 12.99
N LEU A 16 2.26 9.51 12.33
CA LEU A 16 2.54 10.24 11.11
C LEU A 16 3.66 11.30 11.28
N PRO A 17 3.73 12.08 12.37
CA PRO A 17 4.82 13.03 12.58
C PRO A 17 6.20 12.40 12.76
N LEU A 18 6.27 11.13 13.14
CA LEU A 18 7.54 10.40 13.27
C LEU A 18 8.06 9.88 11.92
N PHE A 19 7.17 9.66 10.95
CA PHE A 19 7.50 9.06 9.67
C PHE A 19 7.54 10.08 8.52
N LEU A 20 6.51 10.94 8.40
CA LEU A 20 6.30 11.80 7.24
C LEU A 20 7.46 12.77 6.96
N PRO A 21 8.03 13.48 7.95
CA PRO A 21 9.16 14.41 7.68
C PRO A 21 10.38 13.69 7.09
N GLY A 22 10.71 12.49 7.62
CA GLY A 22 11.80 11.68 7.10
C GLY A 22 11.55 11.21 5.67
N LEU A 23 10.31 10.85 5.33
CA LEU A 23 9.95 10.46 3.96
C LEU A 23 10.06 11.63 2.99
N LEU A 24 9.56 12.81 3.37
CA LEU A 24 9.66 14.04 2.57
C LEU A 24 11.13 14.40 2.29
N GLU A 25 11.98 14.34 3.32
CA GLU A 25 13.42 14.61 3.16
C GLU A 25 14.10 13.58 2.26
N ALA A 26 13.82 12.30 2.42
CA ALA A 26 14.37 11.25 1.57
C ALA A 26 13.96 11.41 0.09
N LEU A 27 12.69 11.75 -0.17
CA LEU A 27 12.18 12.04 -1.52
C LEU A 27 12.89 13.23 -2.15
N ARG A 28 13.09 14.32 -1.38
CA ARG A 28 13.81 15.52 -1.84
C ARG A 28 15.26 15.21 -2.14
N SER A 29 15.96 14.54 -1.22
CA SER A 29 17.38 14.21 -1.36
C SER A 29 17.66 13.31 -2.57
N ALA A 30 16.69 12.50 -2.97
CA ALA A 30 16.77 11.63 -4.13
C ALA A 30 16.25 12.27 -5.43
N ASP A 31 15.78 13.54 -5.39
CA ASP A 31 15.10 14.23 -6.49
C ASP A 31 13.99 13.35 -7.13
N ALA A 32 13.26 12.62 -6.27
CA ALA A 32 12.25 11.69 -6.71
C ALA A 32 10.97 12.43 -7.18
N ALA A 33 10.53 12.14 -8.39
CA ALA A 33 9.33 12.74 -8.98
C ALA A 33 8.03 12.15 -8.36
N VAL A 34 7.78 12.45 -7.09
CA VAL A 34 6.66 11.91 -6.30
C VAL A 34 5.81 13.04 -5.75
N ASP A 35 4.51 13.00 -6.03
CA ASP A 35 3.50 13.77 -5.30
C ASP A 35 2.98 12.88 -4.16
N LEU A 36 3.03 13.37 -2.93
CA LEU A 36 2.66 12.62 -1.73
C LEU A 36 1.31 13.12 -1.20
N MET A 37 0.38 12.21 -0.91
CA MET A 37 -0.93 12.53 -0.38
C MET A 37 -1.24 11.68 0.86
N VAL A 38 -1.62 12.32 1.95
CA VAL A 38 -2.18 11.63 3.12
C VAL A 38 -3.68 11.51 2.94
N VAL A 39 -4.21 10.30 3.13
CA VAL A 39 -5.66 10.03 3.08
C VAL A 39 -6.14 9.62 4.45
N ASP A 40 -6.99 10.45 5.06
CA ASP A 40 -7.65 10.12 6.32
C ASP A 40 -8.90 9.27 6.08
N ASP A 41 -8.95 8.09 6.66
CA ASP A 41 -10.06 7.14 6.51
C ASP A 41 -11.17 7.36 7.55
N GLY A 42 -11.64 8.62 7.70
CA GLY A 42 -12.76 8.95 8.56
C GLY A 42 -12.41 8.91 10.05
N SER A 43 -11.31 9.52 10.45
CA SER A 43 -10.86 9.58 11.86
C SER A 43 -11.75 10.44 12.76
N GLY A 44 -12.60 11.29 12.16
CA GLY A 44 -13.48 12.25 12.85
C GLY A 44 -12.94 13.68 12.82
N ALA A 45 -13.80 14.63 13.10
CA ALA A 45 -13.56 16.06 12.84
C ALA A 45 -12.31 16.61 13.54
N GLU A 46 -12.06 16.24 14.79
CA GLU A 46 -10.89 16.72 15.54
C GLU A 46 -9.57 16.25 14.91
N GLU A 47 -9.46 14.96 14.61
CA GLU A 47 -8.27 14.37 13.98
C GLU A 47 -8.06 14.94 12.58
N GLN A 48 -9.12 15.12 11.81
CA GLN A 48 -9.07 15.71 10.48
C GLN A 48 -8.63 17.18 10.51
N ALA A 49 -9.13 17.96 11.47
CA ALA A 49 -8.71 19.35 11.65
C ALA A 49 -7.22 19.44 12.02
N TRP A 50 -6.76 18.58 12.94
CA TRP A 50 -5.36 18.48 13.28
C TRP A 50 -4.50 18.11 12.05
N LEU A 51 -4.89 17.06 11.31
CA LEU A 51 -4.17 16.61 10.13
C LEU A 51 -4.05 17.72 9.07
N ALA A 52 -5.14 18.40 8.79
CA ALA A 52 -5.15 19.51 7.83
C ALA A 52 -4.23 20.65 8.24
N SER A 53 -4.17 20.99 9.53
CA SER A 53 -3.25 22.01 10.05
C SER A 53 -1.79 21.56 9.94
N TYR A 54 -1.49 20.35 10.42
CA TYR A 54 -0.15 19.78 10.39
C TYR A 54 0.43 19.70 8.97
N LEU A 55 -0.37 19.22 8.01
CA LEU A 55 0.11 19.11 6.62
C LEU A 55 0.25 20.48 5.95
N ARG A 56 -0.59 21.46 6.28
CA ARG A 56 -0.45 22.83 5.76
C ARG A 56 0.87 23.47 6.19
N GLU A 57 1.31 23.23 7.42
CA GLU A 57 2.61 23.70 7.91
C GLU A 57 3.77 23.06 7.11
N LEU A 58 3.69 21.78 6.83
CA LEU A 58 4.72 21.08 6.05
C LEU A 58 4.70 21.51 4.57
N GLN A 59 3.54 21.75 3.98
CA GLN A 59 3.41 22.16 2.57
C GLN A 59 4.15 23.45 2.23
N ALA A 60 4.36 24.32 3.21
CA ALA A 60 5.16 25.55 3.02
C ALA A 60 6.62 25.24 2.57
N SER A 61 7.16 24.10 2.97
CA SER A 61 8.53 23.66 2.65
C SER A 61 8.56 22.50 1.63
N TRP A 62 7.41 21.88 1.34
CA TRP A 62 7.30 20.66 0.55
C TRP A 62 6.20 20.81 -0.52
N PRO A 63 6.49 21.40 -1.69
CA PRO A 63 5.47 21.68 -2.71
C PRO A 63 4.83 20.42 -3.31
N ASN A 64 5.51 19.28 -3.24
CA ASN A 64 4.99 17.98 -3.69
C ASN A 64 4.15 17.24 -2.63
N LEU A 65 3.98 17.80 -1.44
CA LEU A 65 3.02 17.32 -0.46
C LEU A 65 1.65 17.92 -0.79
N LEU A 66 0.75 17.09 -1.29
CA LEU A 66 -0.60 17.51 -1.67
C LEU A 66 -1.49 17.76 -0.44
N PRO A 67 -2.57 18.54 -0.57
CA PRO A 67 -3.59 18.62 0.47
C PRO A 67 -4.11 17.24 0.85
N PRO A 68 -4.44 17.00 2.15
CA PRO A 68 -4.98 15.72 2.56
C PRO A 68 -6.35 15.45 1.93
N LEU A 69 -6.61 14.18 1.61
CA LEU A 69 -7.96 13.72 1.32
C LEU A 69 -8.61 13.26 2.63
N LEU A 70 -9.71 13.91 3.02
CA LEU A 70 -10.41 13.65 4.28
C LEU A 70 -11.72 12.90 3.98
N ASN A 71 -11.73 11.58 4.20
CA ASN A 71 -12.93 10.78 3.98
C ASN A 71 -13.97 11.07 5.11
N PRO A 72 -15.25 11.17 4.78
CA PRO A 72 -16.29 11.47 5.78
C PRO A 72 -16.56 10.28 6.72
N ALA A 73 -16.22 9.06 6.30
CA ALA A 73 -16.45 7.84 7.07
C ALA A 73 -15.38 6.79 6.76
N ASN A 74 -15.16 5.88 7.71
CA ASN A 74 -14.20 4.79 7.56
C ASN A 74 -14.65 3.79 6.49
N SER A 75 -13.93 3.73 5.40
CA SER A 75 -14.12 2.79 4.29
C SER A 75 -13.16 1.58 4.35
N GLY A 76 -12.18 1.62 5.24
CA GLY A 76 -11.11 0.65 5.40
C GLY A 76 -9.84 1.01 4.64
N LYS A 77 -8.72 0.41 5.02
CA LYS A 77 -7.40 0.71 4.45
C LYS A 77 -7.39 0.70 2.92
N GLY A 78 -7.97 -0.34 2.30
CA GLY A 78 -8.07 -0.43 0.84
C GLY A 78 -8.92 0.70 0.27
N GLY A 79 -9.99 1.09 0.97
CA GLY A 79 -10.81 2.24 0.60
C GLY A 79 -10.02 3.51 0.54
N ALA A 80 -9.29 3.84 1.60
CA ALA A 80 -8.45 5.04 1.66
C ALA A 80 -7.38 5.04 0.55
N VAL A 81 -6.74 3.90 0.29
CA VAL A 81 -5.77 3.77 -0.82
C VAL A 81 -6.42 4.03 -2.17
N TYR A 82 -7.59 3.43 -2.44
CA TYR A 82 -8.30 3.59 -3.70
C TYR A 82 -8.81 5.02 -3.91
N ASP A 83 -9.34 5.63 -2.84
CA ASP A 83 -9.85 7.00 -2.88
C ASP A 83 -8.70 7.99 -3.19
N GLY A 84 -7.51 7.76 -2.60
CA GLY A 84 -6.31 8.52 -2.92
C GLY A 84 -5.82 8.28 -4.35
N TRP A 85 -5.75 7.04 -4.82
CA TRP A 85 -5.32 6.73 -6.19
C TRP A 85 -6.26 7.29 -7.25
N ASN A 86 -7.53 7.46 -6.95
CA ASN A 86 -8.50 8.11 -7.84
C ASN A 86 -8.24 9.62 -8.02
N GLN A 87 -7.37 10.23 -7.19
CA GLN A 87 -6.92 11.61 -7.37
C GLN A 87 -5.79 11.74 -8.40
N ALA A 88 -5.30 10.62 -8.96
CA ALA A 88 -4.23 10.66 -9.94
C ALA A 88 -4.66 11.38 -11.22
N THR A 89 -3.84 12.34 -11.65
CA THR A 89 -3.99 13.12 -12.88
C THR A 89 -3.22 12.47 -14.04
N PRO A 90 -3.39 12.94 -15.30
CA PRO A 90 -2.61 12.46 -16.43
C PRO A 90 -1.09 12.66 -16.31
N GLU A 91 -0.62 13.53 -15.41
CA GLU A 91 0.81 13.74 -15.15
C GLU A 91 1.44 12.57 -14.39
N HIS A 92 0.62 11.78 -13.68
CA HIS A 92 1.08 10.62 -12.95
C HIS A 92 1.17 9.40 -13.88
N ALA A 93 2.34 8.79 -13.92
CA ALA A 93 2.54 7.49 -14.59
C ALA A 93 2.25 6.31 -13.67
N HIS A 94 2.40 6.52 -12.37
CA HIS A 94 2.22 5.50 -11.33
C HIS A 94 1.34 6.00 -10.20
N VAL A 95 0.70 5.06 -9.52
CA VAL A 95 0.09 5.24 -8.20
C VAL A 95 0.75 4.29 -7.21
N GLY A 96 0.98 4.74 -5.99
CA GLY A 96 1.58 3.91 -4.95
C GLY A 96 0.97 4.20 -3.58
N PHE A 97 1.27 3.36 -2.61
CA PHE A 97 1.01 3.66 -1.21
C PHE A 97 2.11 3.11 -0.30
N VAL A 98 2.27 3.74 0.84
CA VAL A 98 3.06 3.26 1.97
C VAL A 98 2.29 3.45 3.28
N ASP A 99 2.44 2.51 4.22
CA ASP A 99 1.80 2.60 5.53
C ASP A 99 2.34 3.78 6.34
N ALA A 100 1.47 4.43 7.12
CA ALA A 100 1.78 5.62 7.92
C ALA A 100 2.66 5.33 9.15
N ASP A 101 2.90 4.05 9.47
CA ASP A 101 3.56 3.64 10.73
C ASP A 101 5.09 3.63 10.66
N GLY A 102 5.67 3.82 9.48
CA GLY A 102 7.13 3.82 9.30
C GLY A 102 7.77 2.44 9.40
N ALA A 103 6.98 1.36 9.35
CA ALA A 103 7.52 -0.01 9.34
C ALA A 103 8.44 -0.29 8.14
N ILE A 104 8.22 0.40 7.03
CA ILE A 104 9.12 0.49 5.89
C ILE A 104 9.85 1.82 5.99
N PRO A 105 11.20 1.85 6.08
CA PRO A 105 11.97 3.09 6.15
C PRO A 105 11.73 3.99 4.94
N PRO A 106 11.86 5.33 5.09
CA PRO A 106 11.74 6.30 4.01
C PRO A 106 12.58 5.95 2.76
N GLU A 107 13.82 5.56 2.96
CA GLU A 107 14.78 5.23 1.89
C GLU A 107 14.31 4.04 1.06
N GLU A 108 13.67 3.06 1.68
CA GLU A 108 13.08 1.92 0.97
C GLU A 108 11.90 2.34 0.10
N THR A 109 11.05 3.24 0.60
CA THR A 109 9.94 3.80 -0.19
C THR A 109 10.47 4.54 -1.41
N VAL A 110 11.50 5.40 -1.23
CA VAL A 110 12.17 6.11 -2.33
C VAL A 110 12.78 5.13 -3.32
N ARG A 111 13.51 4.12 -2.84
CA ARG A 111 14.12 3.09 -3.69
C ARG A 111 13.09 2.38 -4.58
N LEU A 112 11.91 2.09 -4.03
CA LEU A 112 10.82 1.47 -4.78
C LEU A 112 10.20 2.42 -5.80
N CYS A 113 10.04 3.72 -5.49
CA CYS A 113 9.58 4.73 -6.43
C CYS A 113 10.54 4.86 -7.63
N LEU A 114 11.84 4.99 -7.38
CA LEU A 114 12.85 5.06 -8.43
C LEU A 114 12.92 3.76 -9.27
N LEU A 115 12.66 2.61 -8.64
CA LEU A 115 12.58 1.35 -9.37
C LEU A 115 11.35 1.29 -10.29
N ALA A 116 10.20 1.81 -9.84
CA ALA A 116 8.99 1.89 -10.65
C ALA A 116 9.19 2.77 -11.89
N GLU A 117 9.87 3.90 -11.76
CA GLU A 117 10.23 4.77 -12.89
C GLU A 117 11.06 4.03 -13.95
N ARG A 118 12.00 3.18 -13.51
CA ARG A 118 12.86 2.37 -14.38
C ARG A 118 12.15 1.15 -14.99
N THR A 119 11.00 0.78 -14.45
CA THR A 119 10.21 -0.38 -14.89
C THR A 119 8.73 -0.02 -15.07
N PRO A 120 8.40 0.91 -16.00
CA PRO A 120 7.11 1.61 -16.04
C PRO A 120 5.89 0.72 -16.31
N THR A 121 6.10 -0.50 -16.78
CA THR A 121 5.01 -1.45 -17.06
C THR A 121 4.79 -2.50 -15.96
N ARG A 122 5.61 -2.48 -14.90
CA ARG A 122 5.56 -3.47 -13.82
C ARG A 122 4.98 -2.89 -12.54
N ALA A 123 4.12 -3.65 -11.88
CA ALA A 123 3.75 -3.37 -10.50
C ALA A 123 4.90 -3.78 -9.56
N ILE A 124 5.27 -2.89 -8.64
CA ILE A 124 6.30 -3.14 -7.64
C ILE A 124 5.62 -3.44 -6.30
N TYR A 125 5.90 -4.61 -5.75
CA TYR A 125 5.41 -5.04 -4.44
C TYR A 125 6.58 -5.18 -3.48
N ALA A 126 6.58 -4.40 -2.42
CA ALA A 126 7.47 -4.67 -1.29
C ALA A 126 7.15 -6.05 -0.71
N VAL A 127 8.18 -6.79 -0.31
CA VAL A 127 8.02 -8.07 0.39
C VAL A 127 8.94 -8.13 1.62
N ARG A 128 8.41 -8.66 2.72
CA ARG A 128 9.12 -8.81 3.99
C ARG A 128 9.86 -10.14 4.03
N THR A 129 10.73 -10.34 3.07
CA THR A 129 11.58 -11.52 2.98
C THR A 129 13.00 -11.09 3.33
N GLY A 130 13.56 -11.63 4.41
CA GLY A 130 14.96 -11.39 4.77
C GLY A 130 15.87 -11.94 3.66
N THR A 131 16.81 -11.14 3.24
CA THR A 131 17.93 -11.49 2.36
C THR A 131 19.21 -11.04 3.04
N ASP A 132 20.36 -11.34 2.46
CA ASP A 132 21.65 -10.86 3.00
C ASP A 132 21.69 -9.31 3.10
N ASP A 133 20.93 -8.62 2.23
CA ASP A 133 20.88 -7.15 2.16
C ASP A 133 19.65 -6.54 2.85
N THR A 134 18.72 -7.34 3.42
CA THR A 134 17.50 -6.81 4.01
C THR A 134 17.22 -7.39 5.40
N ILE A 135 16.92 -6.50 6.37
CA ILE A 135 16.62 -6.86 7.75
C ILE A 135 15.10 -6.80 7.95
N VAL A 136 14.53 -7.90 8.48
CA VAL A 136 13.12 -7.99 8.84
C VAL A 136 12.99 -8.32 10.30
N GLN A 137 12.53 -7.35 11.11
CA GLN A 137 12.34 -7.49 12.55
C GLN A 137 10.85 -7.69 12.87
N ARG A 138 10.50 -8.81 13.49
CA ARG A 138 9.10 -9.17 13.85
C ARG A 138 9.02 -9.79 15.22
N HIS A 139 7.93 -9.50 15.92
CA HIS A 139 7.58 -10.28 17.10
C HIS A 139 7.17 -11.71 16.68
N PRO A 140 7.64 -12.77 17.39
CA PRO A 140 7.44 -14.17 16.96
C PRO A 140 5.97 -14.56 16.73
N THR A 141 5.06 -14.11 17.60
CA THR A 141 3.61 -14.42 17.49
C THR A 141 2.99 -13.81 16.24
N ARG A 142 3.36 -12.57 15.89
CA ARG A 142 2.88 -11.90 14.68
C ARG A 142 3.53 -12.47 13.43
N ALA A 143 4.78 -12.92 13.52
CA ALA A 143 5.44 -13.64 12.43
C ALA A 143 4.69 -14.92 12.06
N LEU A 144 4.26 -15.69 13.09
CA LEU A 144 3.48 -16.92 12.89
C LEU A 144 2.10 -16.63 12.28
N ALA A 145 1.37 -15.65 12.80
CA ALA A 145 0.07 -15.25 12.25
C ALA A 145 0.18 -14.77 10.81
N GLY A 146 1.19 -13.95 10.49
CA GLY A 146 1.46 -13.50 9.12
C GLY A 146 1.85 -14.65 8.19
N ARG A 147 2.60 -15.64 8.68
CA ARG A 147 2.95 -16.85 7.92
C ARG A 147 1.72 -17.68 7.60
N PHE A 148 0.87 -17.92 8.59
CA PHE A 148 -0.41 -18.60 8.41
C PHE A 148 -1.28 -17.91 7.37
N PHE A 149 -1.43 -16.59 7.47
CA PHE A 149 -2.23 -15.82 6.52
C PHE A 149 -1.68 -15.92 5.09
N ARG A 150 -0.37 -15.79 4.91
CA ARG A 150 0.27 -15.97 3.59
C ARG A 150 0.04 -17.37 3.02
N CYS A 151 0.20 -18.41 3.85
CA CYS A 151 -0.09 -19.79 3.43
C CYS A 151 -1.55 -19.95 3.00
N LEU A 152 -2.49 -19.35 3.74
CA LEU A 152 -3.92 -19.40 3.40
C LEU A 152 -4.20 -18.68 2.07
N VAL A 153 -3.62 -17.50 1.84
CA VAL A 153 -3.75 -16.77 0.57
C VAL A 153 -3.19 -17.61 -0.58
N GLN A 154 -2.01 -18.22 -0.40
CA GLN A 154 -1.41 -19.06 -1.44
C GLN A 154 -2.23 -20.32 -1.73
N LEU A 155 -2.77 -20.97 -0.70
CA LEU A 155 -3.64 -22.13 -0.86
C LEU A 155 -4.91 -21.78 -1.65
N LEU A 156 -5.51 -20.64 -1.33
CA LEU A 156 -6.78 -20.22 -1.93
C LEU A 156 -6.60 -19.65 -3.34
N PHE A 157 -5.59 -18.84 -3.58
CA PHE A 157 -5.49 -18.06 -4.82
C PHE A 157 -4.34 -18.48 -5.73
N ARG A 158 -3.31 -19.17 -5.23
CA ARG A 158 -2.16 -19.66 -6.01
C ARG A 158 -1.42 -18.57 -6.79
N PHE A 159 -1.26 -17.40 -6.17
CA PHE A 159 -0.56 -16.30 -6.82
C PHE A 159 0.93 -16.61 -7.08
N PRO A 160 1.53 -16.06 -8.17
CA PRO A 160 2.97 -16.17 -8.40
C PRO A 160 3.78 -15.29 -7.43
N VAL A 161 3.12 -14.44 -6.64
CA VAL A 161 3.71 -13.55 -5.64
C VAL A 161 3.50 -14.13 -4.26
N VAL A 162 4.58 -14.33 -3.50
CA VAL A 162 4.54 -15.00 -2.18
C VAL A 162 3.88 -14.13 -1.11
N GLU A 163 4.03 -12.81 -1.19
CA GLU A 163 3.49 -11.88 -0.20
C GLU A 163 2.68 -10.76 -0.88
N THR A 164 1.40 -10.67 -0.54
CA THR A 164 0.50 -9.63 -1.05
C THR A 164 0.28 -8.49 -0.06
N GLN A 165 0.60 -8.67 1.23
CA GLN A 165 0.19 -7.75 2.30
C GLN A 165 1.29 -6.88 2.88
N CYS A 166 2.41 -6.70 2.20
CA CYS A 166 3.38 -5.71 2.62
C CYS A 166 2.86 -4.29 2.35
N GLY A 167 3.15 -3.39 3.28
CA GLY A 167 2.60 -2.04 3.36
C GLY A 167 3.19 -1.04 2.37
N CYS A 168 3.76 -1.47 1.25
CA CYS A 168 4.14 -0.57 0.15
C CYS A 168 3.97 -1.26 -1.20
N LYS A 169 3.27 -0.59 -2.11
CA LYS A 169 3.09 -1.01 -3.50
C LYS A 169 3.09 0.19 -4.43
N ILE A 170 3.58 -0.03 -5.65
CA ILE A 170 3.54 0.98 -6.71
C ILE A 170 3.09 0.30 -8.00
N LEU A 171 2.12 0.88 -8.66
CA LEU A 171 1.48 0.32 -9.86
C LEU A 171 1.55 1.33 -11.00
N PRO A 172 1.67 0.87 -12.25
CA PRO A 172 1.36 1.73 -13.40
C PRO A 172 -0.06 2.27 -13.29
N LEU A 173 -0.27 3.56 -13.55
CA LEU A 173 -1.61 4.17 -13.50
C LEU A 173 -2.58 3.47 -14.45
N SER A 174 -2.10 3.01 -15.61
CA SER A 174 -2.90 2.25 -16.58
C SER A 174 -3.40 0.93 -15.99
N ALA A 175 -2.55 0.21 -15.26
CA ALA A 175 -2.93 -1.04 -14.59
C ALA A 175 -3.96 -0.79 -13.47
N TRP A 176 -3.80 0.30 -12.70
CA TRP A 176 -4.79 0.74 -11.72
C TRP A 176 -6.14 1.00 -12.39
N LYS A 177 -6.18 1.86 -13.41
CA LYS A 177 -7.41 2.21 -14.13
C LYS A 177 -8.12 1.00 -14.73
N ALA A 178 -7.36 0.01 -15.18
CA ALA A 178 -7.93 -1.23 -15.76
C ALA A 178 -8.60 -2.11 -14.70
N CYS A 179 -8.08 -2.18 -13.47
CA CYS A 179 -8.61 -3.06 -12.43
C CYS A 179 -9.59 -2.37 -11.46
N ALA A 180 -9.48 -1.06 -11.27
CA ALA A 180 -10.25 -0.30 -10.27
C ALA A 180 -11.77 -0.54 -10.31
N PRO A 181 -12.46 -0.59 -11.48
CA PRO A 181 -13.91 -0.78 -11.51
C PRO A 181 -14.38 -2.14 -11.00
N ALA A 182 -13.51 -3.15 -10.97
CA ALA A 182 -13.84 -4.52 -10.54
C ALA A 182 -13.53 -4.81 -9.07
N LEU A 183 -12.81 -3.91 -8.40
CA LEU A 183 -12.41 -4.08 -7.00
C LEU A 183 -13.59 -3.86 -6.05
N THR A 184 -13.75 -4.76 -5.10
CA THR A 184 -14.86 -4.69 -4.12
C THR A 184 -14.40 -4.74 -2.68
N GLU A 185 -13.21 -5.29 -2.42
CA GLU A 185 -12.68 -5.35 -1.06
C GLU A 185 -11.97 -4.04 -0.71
N ARG A 186 -12.49 -3.35 0.30
CA ARG A 186 -11.97 -2.04 0.73
C ARG A 186 -11.25 -2.10 2.09
N ARG A 187 -11.28 -3.25 2.77
CA ARG A 187 -10.66 -3.42 4.10
C ARG A 187 -9.29 -4.09 3.98
N PHE A 188 -8.89 -4.88 4.97
CA PHE A 188 -7.54 -5.45 5.06
C PHE A 188 -7.20 -6.52 3.99
N CYS A 189 -8.18 -7.09 3.31
CA CYS A 189 -7.93 -8.04 2.22
C CYS A 189 -7.91 -7.39 0.83
N PHE A 190 -7.93 -6.06 0.75
CA PHE A 190 -7.88 -5.33 -0.52
C PHE A 190 -6.65 -5.70 -1.37
N ASP A 191 -5.54 -5.97 -0.73
CA ASP A 191 -4.30 -6.42 -1.37
C ASP A 191 -4.47 -7.71 -2.18
N VAL A 192 -5.31 -8.62 -1.70
CA VAL A 192 -5.61 -9.90 -2.36
C VAL A 192 -6.51 -9.67 -3.57
N ASP A 193 -7.55 -8.84 -3.40
CA ASP A 193 -8.47 -8.46 -4.48
C ASP A 193 -7.71 -7.72 -5.60
N LEU A 194 -6.90 -6.73 -5.22
CA LEU A 194 -6.04 -5.97 -6.13
C LEU A 194 -5.07 -6.88 -6.89
N THR A 195 -4.38 -7.78 -6.19
CA THR A 195 -3.40 -8.69 -6.81
C THR A 195 -4.08 -9.60 -7.82
N TRP A 196 -5.26 -10.14 -7.50
CA TRP A 196 -6.01 -10.99 -8.41
C TRP A 196 -6.37 -10.24 -9.70
N HIS A 197 -6.92 -9.04 -9.58
CA HIS A 197 -7.33 -8.24 -10.73
C HIS A 197 -6.15 -7.75 -11.58
N LEU A 198 -5.05 -7.35 -10.96
CA LEU A 198 -3.81 -6.99 -11.66
C LEU A 198 -3.28 -8.15 -12.51
N LEU A 199 -3.18 -9.34 -11.92
CA LEU A 199 -2.71 -10.53 -12.65
C LEU A 199 -3.66 -10.93 -13.78
N HIS A 200 -4.98 -10.77 -13.60
CA HIS A 200 -5.96 -11.07 -14.64
C HIS A 200 -5.99 -10.02 -15.76
N SER A 201 -5.61 -8.77 -15.49
CA SER A 201 -5.42 -7.75 -16.52
C SER A 201 -4.12 -7.92 -17.32
N GLY A 202 -3.29 -8.93 -16.97
CA GLY A 202 -2.01 -9.18 -17.62
C GLY A 202 -0.85 -8.37 -17.05
N ALA A 203 -1.06 -7.64 -15.94
CA ALA A 203 0.02 -6.91 -15.29
C ALA A 203 1.07 -7.87 -14.70
N THR A 204 2.34 -7.51 -14.84
CA THR A 204 3.43 -8.23 -14.21
C THR A 204 3.78 -7.60 -12.86
N ILE A 205 3.96 -8.44 -11.84
CA ILE A 205 4.32 -7.99 -10.49
C ILE A 205 5.78 -8.37 -10.21
N ARG A 206 6.57 -7.38 -9.80
CA ARG A 206 7.93 -7.58 -9.29
C ARG A 206 7.91 -7.49 -7.77
N ALA A 207 8.19 -8.59 -7.10
CA ALA A 207 8.40 -8.64 -5.66
C ALA A 207 9.82 -8.12 -5.34
N VAL A 208 9.92 -7.18 -4.41
CA VAL A 208 11.18 -6.54 -4.03
C VAL A 208 11.35 -6.63 -2.51
N PRO A 209 12.37 -7.33 -2.02
CA PRO A 209 12.71 -7.34 -0.60
C PRO A 209 13.01 -5.95 -0.08
N VAL A 210 12.51 -5.64 1.13
CA VAL A 210 12.71 -4.35 1.79
C VAL A 210 13.13 -4.55 3.25
N HIS A 211 13.87 -3.59 3.80
CA HIS A 211 14.00 -3.44 5.23
C HIS A 211 12.61 -3.22 5.83
N TRP A 212 12.33 -3.92 6.90
CA TRP A 212 11.05 -3.81 7.57
C TRP A 212 11.20 -4.04 9.07
N SER A 213 10.65 -3.15 9.87
CA SER A 213 10.66 -3.28 11.33
C SER A 213 9.24 -3.16 11.87
N GLU A 214 8.88 -4.06 12.79
CA GLU A 214 7.58 -3.98 13.44
C GLU A 214 7.52 -2.78 14.37
N ILE A 215 6.56 -1.89 14.11
CA ILE A 215 6.30 -0.73 14.97
C ILE A 215 5.22 -1.08 15.99
N ALA A 216 5.47 -0.73 17.26
CA ALA A 216 4.52 -0.95 18.34
C ALA A 216 3.22 -0.14 18.11
N GLY A 217 2.08 -0.67 18.56
CA GLY A 217 0.79 0.02 18.45
C GLY A 217 -0.05 -0.33 17.21
N GLY A 218 0.35 -1.34 16.42
CA GLY A 218 -0.44 -1.83 15.29
C GLY A 218 -1.86 -2.26 15.68
N GLN A 219 -2.88 -1.84 14.91
CA GLN A 219 -4.30 -1.98 15.23
C GLN A 219 -4.93 -3.35 14.93
N LEU A 220 -4.14 -4.38 14.60
CA LEU A 220 -4.70 -5.71 14.31
C LEU A 220 -5.20 -6.38 15.61
N ARG A 221 -6.51 -6.37 15.79
CA ARG A 221 -7.21 -7.10 16.87
C ARG A 221 -7.52 -8.54 16.42
N ALA A 222 -7.70 -9.46 17.36
CA ALA A 222 -8.09 -10.85 17.06
C ALA A 222 -9.38 -10.93 16.21
N SER A 223 -10.35 -10.04 16.48
CA SER A 223 -11.59 -9.90 15.67
C SER A 223 -11.31 -9.52 14.21
N SER A 224 -10.24 -8.77 13.95
CA SER A 224 -9.83 -8.41 12.58
C SER A 224 -9.31 -9.62 11.81
N VAL A 225 -8.62 -10.55 12.48
CA VAL A 225 -8.11 -11.78 11.84
C VAL A 225 -9.26 -12.66 11.35
N LEU A 226 -10.31 -12.85 12.16
CA LEU A 226 -11.50 -13.60 11.75
C LEU A 226 -12.19 -12.91 10.56
N ALA A 227 -12.38 -11.60 10.62
CA ALA A 227 -12.96 -10.84 9.52
C ALA A 227 -12.13 -10.99 8.23
N MET A 228 -10.80 -11.01 8.32
CA MET A 228 -9.92 -11.25 7.17
C MET A 228 -10.12 -12.65 6.58
N VAL A 229 -10.23 -13.69 7.41
CA VAL A 229 -10.51 -15.06 6.91
C VAL A 229 -11.84 -15.12 6.18
N PHE A 230 -12.91 -14.54 6.74
CA PHE A 230 -14.20 -14.46 6.06
C PHE A 230 -14.13 -13.68 4.73
N SER A 231 -13.40 -12.56 4.71
CA SER A 231 -13.16 -11.81 3.47
C SER A 231 -12.43 -12.66 2.42
N LEU A 232 -11.42 -13.44 2.81
CA LEU A 232 -10.71 -14.34 1.89
C LEU A 232 -11.63 -15.41 1.30
N ILE A 233 -12.48 -16.02 2.13
CA ILE A 233 -13.45 -17.04 1.66
C ILE A 233 -14.43 -16.40 0.67
N ARG A 234 -14.96 -15.21 0.97
CA ARG A 234 -15.87 -14.47 0.10
C ARG A 234 -15.19 -14.12 -1.24
N LEU A 235 -13.96 -13.59 -1.19
CA LEU A 235 -13.18 -13.29 -2.37
C LEU A 235 -12.91 -14.55 -3.20
N ARG A 236 -12.54 -15.66 -2.55
CA ARG A 236 -12.29 -16.94 -3.23
C ARG A 236 -13.51 -17.46 -3.97
N ARG A 237 -14.72 -17.35 -3.36
CA ARG A 237 -15.98 -17.77 -4.01
C ARG A 237 -16.31 -16.90 -5.22
N ARG A 238 -15.97 -15.61 -5.17
CA ARG A 238 -16.23 -14.66 -6.26
C ARG A 238 -15.22 -14.77 -7.40
N LEU A 239 -13.94 -14.86 -7.07
CA LEU A 239 -12.85 -14.69 -8.04
C LEU A 239 -12.28 -16.00 -8.57
N GLY A 240 -12.36 -17.08 -7.82
CA GLY A 240 -11.65 -18.33 -8.13
C GLY A 240 -10.15 -18.27 -7.85
N PRO A 241 -9.40 -19.38 -8.08
CA PRO A 241 -7.95 -19.37 -8.02
C PRO A 241 -7.39 -18.62 -9.22
N TRP A 242 -6.23 -18.00 -9.05
CA TRP A 242 -5.52 -17.47 -10.20
C TRP A 242 -5.01 -18.61 -11.08
N GLN A 243 -5.18 -18.47 -12.37
CA GLN A 243 -4.65 -19.40 -13.38
C GLN A 243 -3.85 -18.58 -14.39
N ARG A 244 -2.64 -19.03 -14.68
CA ARG A 244 -1.85 -18.41 -15.74
C ARG A 244 -2.63 -18.58 -17.06
N LYS A 245 -3.02 -17.47 -17.68
CA LYS A 245 -3.55 -17.52 -19.05
C LYS A 245 -2.44 -18.13 -19.90
N GLY A 246 -2.71 -19.27 -20.52
CA GLY A 246 -1.80 -19.85 -21.52
C GLY A 246 -1.50 -18.79 -22.56
N THR A 247 -0.23 -18.57 -22.91
CA THR A 247 0.12 -17.90 -24.15
C THR A 247 -0.51 -18.75 -25.24
N SER A 248 -1.57 -18.24 -25.87
CA SER A 248 -2.01 -18.78 -27.15
C SER A 248 -0.85 -18.52 -28.10
N ASP A 249 -0.18 -19.60 -28.51
CA ASP A 249 0.79 -19.57 -29.60
C ASP A 249 0.14 -19.10 -30.88
#